data_1784dc0042d192488f0752ec2201640c
#
_entry.id   1784dc0042d192488f0752ec2201640c
#
_cell.length_a   1.000
_cell.length_b   1.000
_cell.length_c   1.000
_cell.angle_alpha   90.00
_cell.angle_beta   90.00
_cell.angle_gamma   90.00
#
_symmetry.space_group_name_H-M   'P 1'
#
loop_
_entity.id
_entity.type
_entity.pdbx_description
1 polymer ?
#
loop_
_entity_poly.entity_id
_entity_poly.type
_entity_poly.pdbx_seq_one_letter_code
_entity_poly.pdbx_strand_id
1 'polypeptide(L)'
;MQIKLQSDNYHVLLNTLGAELNSYSNPSGNEYVWNSDPTYWLRSSPLLFPTVGNVRNGETVIKDHIYQMPKHGFCKESEFEVTEQTEDSVTFLLKANEETLKHYPYDFKLYLSYHLNGSTLSMDYRVINKDSDLMYYHIG
;
A
#
# COMPACT_ATOMS: atom_id res chain seq x y z
N MET A 1 -5.11 6.86 10.04
CA MET A 1 -4.83 6.46 11.45
C MET A 1 -3.44 5.84 11.49
N GLN A 2 -2.69 6.02 12.60
CA GLN A 2 -1.36 5.42 12.76
C GLN A 2 -1.44 4.10 13.54
N ILE A 3 -0.74 3.08 13.05
CA ILE A 3 -0.60 1.75 13.65
C ILE A 3 0.84 1.58 14.12
N LYS A 4 1.02 0.98 15.30
CA LYS A 4 2.33 0.65 15.85
C LYS A 4 2.44 -0.85 16.00
N LEU A 5 3.59 -1.40 15.58
CA LEU A 5 3.97 -2.79 15.87
C LEU A 5 5.26 -2.78 16.69
N GLN A 6 5.41 -3.80 17.53
CA GLN A 6 6.59 -3.98 18.38
C GLN A 6 6.95 -5.45 18.50
N SER A 7 8.26 -5.75 18.45
CA SER A 7 8.85 -7.07 18.74
C SER A 7 10.32 -6.91 19.17
N ASP A 8 10.76 -7.49 20.28
CA ASP A 8 12.15 -7.46 20.78
C ASP A 8 12.80 -6.06 20.78
N ASN A 9 12.04 -5.01 21.17
CA ASN A 9 12.45 -3.61 21.13
C ASN A 9 12.71 -3.05 19.73
N TYR A 10 12.30 -3.74 18.66
CA TYR A 10 12.11 -3.16 17.32
C TYR A 10 10.73 -2.54 17.23
N HIS A 11 10.63 -1.41 16.54
CA HIS A 11 9.38 -0.66 16.41
C HIS A 11 9.10 -0.35 14.96
N VAL A 12 7.82 -0.48 14.59
CA VAL A 12 7.32 -0.16 13.26
C VAL A 12 6.16 0.81 13.38
N LEU A 13 6.12 1.83 12.53
CA LEU A 13 4.97 2.73 12.38
C LEU A 13 4.42 2.60 10.96
N LEU A 14 3.11 2.43 10.88
CA LEU A 14 2.36 2.31 9.65
C LEU A 14 1.22 3.33 9.64
N ASN A 15 0.78 3.75 8.45
CA ASN A 15 -0.39 4.60 8.30
C ASN A 15 -1.48 3.87 7.53
N THR A 16 -2.75 4.00 7.93
CA THR A 16 -3.89 3.44 7.19
C THR A 16 -4.06 4.11 5.81
N LEU A 17 -3.65 5.37 5.67
CA LEU A 17 -3.55 6.00 4.34
C LEU A 17 -2.40 5.37 3.57
N GLY A 18 -2.74 4.68 2.49
CA GLY A 18 -1.78 3.97 1.64
C GLY A 18 -1.24 2.68 2.23
N ALA A 19 -1.67 2.25 3.43
CA ALA A 19 -1.05 1.18 4.22
C ALA A 19 0.47 1.34 4.32
N GLU A 20 0.95 2.61 4.39
CA GLU A 20 2.34 3.01 4.18
C GLU A 20 3.18 2.74 5.43
N LEU A 21 4.36 2.12 5.23
CA LEU A 21 5.39 1.99 6.26
C LEU A 21 6.11 3.34 6.42
N ASN A 22 6.02 3.96 7.62
CA ASN A 22 6.58 5.27 7.89
C ASN A 22 7.84 5.24 8.77
N SER A 23 8.03 4.17 9.55
CA SER A 23 9.19 4.00 10.41
C SER A 23 9.45 2.52 10.66
N TYR A 24 10.72 2.15 10.68
CA TYR A 24 11.21 0.88 11.18
C TYR A 24 12.54 1.12 11.90
N SER A 25 12.54 1.00 13.22
CA SER A 25 13.69 1.31 14.06
C SER A 25 14.13 0.13 14.91
N ASN A 26 15.44 0.05 15.16
CA ASN A 26 16.05 -0.97 16.01
C ASN A 26 16.13 -0.51 17.49
N PRO A 27 16.54 -1.41 18.43
CA PRO A 27 16.68 -1.08 19.85
C PRO A 27 17.66 0.05 20.15
N SER A 28 18.61 0.32 19.25
CA SER A 28 19.58 1.41 19.37
C SER A 28 19.06 2.75 18.83
N GLY A 29 17.82 2.79 18.33
CA GLY A 29 17.19 4.00 17.78
C GLY A 29 17.59 4.32 16.34
N ASN A 30 18.27 3.41 15.63
CA ASN A 30 18.55 3.63 14.22
C ASN A 30 17.27 3.43 13.40
N GLU A 31 16.96 4.42 12.57
CA GLU A 31 15.82 4.41 11.64
C GLU A 31 16.26 3.88 10.27
N TYR A 32 15.47 2.95 9.70
CA TYR A 32 15.75 2.32 8.42
C TYR A 32 14.87 2.82 7.27
N VAL A 33 13.84 3.60 7.59
CA VAL A 33 12.89 4.15 6.61
C VAL A 33 13.14 5.64 6.43
N TRP A 34 13.01 6.12 5.22
CA TRP A 34 13.09 7.55 4.93
C TRP A 34 12.06 8.35 5.74
N ASN A 35 12.48 9.44 6.37
CA ASN A 35 11.70 10.22 7.32
C ASN A 35 10.66 11.17 6.70
N SER A 36 10.39 11.07 5.41
CA SER A 36 9.44 11.92 4.67
C SER A 36 9.78 13.41 4.72
N ASP A 37 11.07 13.78 4.73
CA ASP A 37 11.49 15.18 4.75
C ASP A 37 10.90 15.94 3.55
N PRO A 38 10.05 16.96 3.79
CA PRO A 38 9.35 17.68 2.72
C PRO A 38 10.27 18.46 1.78
N THR A 39 11.51 18.71 2.20
CA THR A 39 12.51 19.35 1.36
C THR A 39 12.89 18.51 0.15
N TYR A 40 12.77 17.18 0.29
CA TYR A 40 13.19 16.20 -0.72
C TYR A 40 12.02 15.34 -1.22
N TRP A 41 11.34 14.63 -0.32
CA TRP A 41 10.26 13.72 -0.69
C TRP A 41 9.34 13.40 0.49
N LEU A 42 8.03 13.73 0.34
CA LEU A 42 7.03 13.64 1.40
C LEU A 42 6.55 12.22 1.75
N ARG A 43 6.97 11.20 1.00
CA ARG A 43 6.57 9.81 1.23
C ARG A 43 7.72 9.01 1.84
N SER A 44 7.39 7.94 2.55
CA SER A 44 8.38 7.01 3.11
C SER A 44 8.53 5.77 2.22
N SER A 45 7.48 4.97 2.09
CA SER A 45 7.45 3.76 1.28
C SER A 45 6.05 3.52 0.70
N PRO A 46 5.61 4.35 -0.26
CA PRO A 46 4.25 4.26 -0.79
C PRO A 46 4.02 2.97 -1.57
N LEU A 47 2.87 2.34 -1.33
CA LEU A 47 2.40 1.20 -2.12
C LEU A 47 1.98 1.66 -3.52
N LEU A 48 2.50 1.00 -4.55
CA LEU A 48 2.23 1.29 -5.96
C LEU A 48 1.29 0.21 -6.53
N PHE A 49 0.05 0.59 -6.82
CA PHE A 49 -0.96 -0.28 -7.41
C PHE A 49 -2.11 0.57 -7.99
N PRO A 50 -2.73 0.19 -9.13
CA PRO A 50 -2.49 -0.99 -9.96
C PRO A 50 -1.42 -0.78 -11.04
N THR A 51 -0.68 0.33 -10.99
CA THR A 51 0.42 0.61 -11.93
C THR A 51 1.68 1.04 -11.18
N VAL A 52 2.84 0.73 -11.76
CA VAL A 52 4.15 1.23 -11.32
C VAL A 52 4.69 2.18 -12.37
N GLY A 53 5.07 3.39 -11.97
CA GLY A 53 5.51 4.45 -12.88
C GLY A 53 4.34 5.23 -13.51
N ASN A 54 4.62 5.91 -14.61
CA ASN A 54 3.63 6.60 -15.42
C ASN A 54 3.13 5.69 -16.55
N VAL A 55 1.84 5.72 -16.79
CA VAL A 55 1.28 5.21 -18.06
C VAL A 55 1.37 6.30 -19.13
N ARG A 56 1.41 5.90 -20.40
CA ARG A 56 1.52 6.83 -21.52
C ARG A 56 0.35 7.82 -21.51
N ASN A 57 0.65 9.11 -21.56
CA ASN A 57 -0.30 10.23 -21.50
C ASN A 57 -1.20 10.25 -20.24
N GLY A 58 -0.86 9.49 -19.18
CA GLY A 58 -1.71 9.35 -17.99
C GLY A 58 -2.96 8.50 -18.23
N GLU A 59 -3.03 7.75 -19.32
CA GLU A 59 -4.21 7.01 -19.76
C GLU A 59 -3.92 5.52 -19.90
N THR A 60 -4.90 4.69 -19.56
CA THR A 60 -4.88 3.26 -19.81
C THR A 60 -6.17 2.83 -20.50
N VAL A 61 -6.10 1.82 -21.36
CA VAL A 61 -7.27 1.23 -22.01
C VAL A 61 -7.61 -0.06 -21.28
N ILE A 62 -8.81 -0.13 -20.74
CA ILE A 62 -9.32 -1.31 -20.04
C ILE A 62 -10.72 -1.60 -20.55
N LYS A 63 -10.99 -2.82 -21.01
CA LYS A 63 -12.30 -3.24 -21.57
C LYS A 63 -12.80 -2.25 -22.64
N ASP A 64 -11.90 -1.86 -23.57
CA ASP A 64 -12.15 -0.93 -24.68
C ASP A 64 -12.54 0.52 -24.27
N HIS A 65 -12.35 0.88 -23.01
CA HIS A 65 -12.57 2.24 -22.52
C HIS A 65 -11.28 2.87 -22.01
N ILE A 66 -11.17 4.18 -22.17
CA ILE A 66 -10.02 4.98 -21.66
C ILE A 66 -10.29 5.42 -20.24
N TYR A 67 -9.31 5.15 -19.37
CA TYR A 67 -9.31 5.57 -17.96
C TYR A 67 -8.09 6.43 -17.65
N GLN A 68 -8.28 7.48 -16.88
CA GLN A 68 -7.17 8.27 -16.35
C GLN A 68 -6.52 7.49 -15.20
N MET A 69 -5.20 7.28 -15.29
CA MET A 69 -4.45 6.56 -14.29
C MET A 69 -3.37 7.45 -13.70
N PRO A 70 -3.46 7.80 -12.41
CA PRO A 70 -2.41 8.60 -11.78
C PRO A 70 -1.07 7.85 -11.72
N LYS A 71 0.02 8.61 -11.67
CA LYS A 71 1.37 8.04 -11.50
C LYS A 71 1.41 7.11 -10.29
N HIS A 72 1.85 5.87 -10.49
CA HIS A 72 1.91 4.81 -9.48
C HIS A 72 0.55 4.30 -9.00
N GLY A 73 -0.53 4.58 -9.73
CA GLY A 73 -1.87 4.19 -9.31
C GLY A 73 -2.39 5.03 -8.14
N PHE A 74 -3.37 4.50 -7.44
CA PHE A 74 -4.16 5.23 -6.43
C PHE A 74 -3.96 4.73 -4.99
N CYS A 75 -3.31 3.59 -4.77
CA CYS A 75 -3.23 2.99 -3.42
C CYS A 75 -2.60 3.90 -2.38
N LYS A 76 -1.56 4.66 -2.75
CA LYS A 76 -0.89 5.59 -1.85
C LYS A 76 -1.79 6.72 -1.32
N GLU A 77 -2.89 7.02 -2.02
CA GLU A 77 -3.89 8.03 -1.63
C GLU A 77 -5.18 7.40 -1.10
N SER A 78 -5.25 6.07 -1.01
CA SER A 78 -6.43 5.34 -0.55
C SER A 78 -6.35 5.05 0.94
N GLU A 79 -7.47 5.20 1.65
CA GLU A 79 -7.59 4.76 3.04
C GLU A 79 -7.86 3.26 3.07
N PHE A 80 -7.04 2.51 3.81
CA PHE A 80 -7.16 1.08 4.01
C PHE A 80 -7.90 0.77 5.31
N GLU A 81 -8.77 -0.23 5.28
CA GLU A 81 -9.42 -0.83 6.44
C GLU A 81 -8.41 -1.72 7.18
N VAL A 82 -8.31 -1.62 8.50
CA VAL A 82 -7.59 -2.59 9.33
C VAL A 82 -8.52 -3.76 9.61
N THR A 83 -8.17 -4.95 9.11
CA THR A 83 -9.00 -6.16 9.29
C THR A 83 -8.52 -7.02 10.45
N GLU A 84 -7.21 -7.01 10.73
CA GLU A 84 -6.60 -7.75 11.82
C GLU A 84 -5.44 -6.94 12.38
N GLN A 85 -5.25 -6.97 13.70
CA GLN A 85 -4.12 -6.31 14.37
C GLN A 85 -3.77 -7.03 15.65
N THR A 86 -2.47 -7.26 15.85
CA THR A 86 -1.86 -7.72 17.11
C THR A 86 -0.79 -6.72 17.55
N GLU A 87 0.03 -7.04 18.54
CA GLU A 87 1.17 -6.22 18.95
C GLU A 87 2.27 -6.17 17.86
N ASP A 88 2.43 -7.27 17.12
CA ASP A 88 3.53 -7.49 16.17
C ASP A 88 3.06 -7.60 14.69
N SER A 89 1.77 -7.56 14.42
CA SER A 89 1.23 -7.70 13.07
C SER A 89 0.01 -6.84 12.80
N VAL A 90 -0.22 -6.53 11.51
CA VAL A 90 -1.43 -5.88 11.03
C VAL A 90 -1.74 -6.31 9.61
N THR A 91 -3.02 -6.46 9.31
CA THR A 91 -3.51 -6.68 7.95
C THR A 91 -4.42 -5.53 7.53
N PHE A 92 -4.05 -4.88 6.44
CA PHE A 92 -4.80 -3.83 5.77
C PHE A 92 -5.57 -4.40 4.58
N LEU A 93 -6.72 -3.80 4.28
CA LEU A 93 -7.56 -4.17 3.15
C LEU A 93 -8.03 -2.91 2.40
N LEU A 94 -7.78 -2.90 1.09
CA LEU A 94 -8.45 -2.02 0.15
C LEU A 94 -9.39 -2.84 -0.74
N LYS A 95 -10.67 -2.44 -0.77
CA LYS A 95 -11.69 -2.98 -1.69
C LYS A 95 -11.91 -2.00 -2.82
N ALA A 96 -12.31 -2.51 -3.98
CA ALA A 96 -12.86 -1.67 -5.03
C ALA A 96 -14.01 -0.82 -4.47
N ASN A 97 -14.04 0.44 -4.83
CA ASN A 97 -15.04 1.42 -4.43
C ASN A 97 -15.28 2.44 -5.56
N GLU A 98 -16.22 3.35 -5.37
CA GLU A 98 -16.59 4.33 -6.39
C GLU A 98 -15.40 5.14 -6.92
N GLU A 99 -14.41 5.48 -6.07
CA GLU A 99 -13.22 6.22 -6.51
C GLU A 99 -12.26 5.34 -7.31
N THR A 100 -11.97 4.12 -6.84
CA THR A 100 -11.06 3.22 -7.57
C THR A 100 -11.62 2.79 -8.92
N LEU A 101 -12.95 2.61 -9.02
CA LEU A 101 -13.63 2.24 -10.26
C LEU A 101 -13.56 3.31 -11.34
N LYS A 102 -13.35 4.58 -11.00
CA LYS A 102 -13.14 5.68 -11.98
C LYS A 102 -11.82 5.52 -12.75
N HIS A 103 -10.85 4.85 -12.16
CA HIS A 103 -9.50 4.66 -12.71
C HIS A 103 -9.24 3.22 -13.14
N TYR A 104 -9.87 2.25 -12.46
CA TYR A 104 -9.57 0.84 -12.60
C TYR A 104 -10.87 0.03 -12.42
N PRO A 105 -11.56 -0.30 -13.53
CA PRO A 105 -12.93 -0.83 -13.52
C PRO A 105 -12.99 -2.33 -13.23
N TYR A 106 -12.37 -2.76 -12.14
CA TYR A 106 -12.38 -4.14 -11.65
C TYR A 106 -12.86 -4.20 -10.19
N ASP A 107 -13.65 -5.22 -9.87
CA ASP A 107 -13.94 -5.58 -8.48
C ASP A 107 -12.75 -6.38 -7.94
N PHE A 108 -12.03 -5.81 -6.98
CA PHE A 108 -10.85 -6.42 -6.38
C PHE A 108 -10.83 -6.28 -4.86
N LYS A 109 -9.99 -7.11 -4.24
CA LYS A 109 -9.50 -6.91 -2.87
C LYS A 109 -7.98 -6.95 -2.89
N LEU A 110 -7.36 -5.96 -2.26
CA LEU A 110 -5.93 -5.91 -2.03
C LEU A 110 -5.67 -5.96 -0.53
N TYR A 111 -5.02 -7.02 -0.08
CA TYR A 111 -4.54 -7.14 1.29
C TYR A 111 -3.05 -6.84 1.33
N LEU A 112 -2.64 -6.09 2.32
CA LEU A 112 -1.25 -5.87 2.69
C LEU A 112 -1.08 -6.20 4.16
N SER A 113 -0.27 -7.22 4.45
CA SER A 113 0.00 -7.66 5.83
C SER A 113 1.43 -7.37 6.19
N TYR A 114 1.63 -6.81 7.37
CA TYR A 114 2.93 -6.60 7.99
C TYR A 114 3.05 -7.50 9.22
N HIS A 115 4.20 -8.15 9.37
CA HIS A 115 4.52 -8.96 10.54
C HIS A 115 5.96 -8.70 10.96
N LEU A 116 6.13 -8.26 12.21
CA LEU A 116 7.43 -7.99 12.84
C LEU A 116 7.78 -9.15 13.79
N ASN A 117 8.89 -9.84 13.49
CA ASN A 117 9.39 -10.92 14.33
C ASN A 117 10.88 -10.66 14.66
N GLY A 118 11.14 -10.19 15.86
CA GLY A 118 12.46 -9.68 16.23
C GLY A 118 12.91 -8.59 15.27
N SER A 119 14.06 -8.81 14.63
CA SER A 119 14.63 -7.89 13.64
C SER A 119 14.12 -8.07 12.21
N THR A 120 13.11 -8.90 12.00
CA THR A 120 12.60 -9.18 10.65
C THR A 120 11.20 -8.58 10.48
N LEU A 121 11.05 -7.67 9.53
CA LEU A 121 9.76 -7.17 9.09
C LEU A 121 9.40 -7.84 7.76
N SER A 122 8.32 -8.62 7.75
CA SER A 122 7.74 -9.24 6.56
C SER A 122 6.60 -8.39 6.02
N MET A 123 6.50 -8.29 4.70
CA MET A 123 5.40 -7.67 3.98
C MET A 123 4.81 -8.67 2.99
N ASP A 124 3.52 -8.97 3.12
CA ASP A 124 2.82 -9.90 2.25
C ASP A 124 1.71 -9.19 1.49
N TYR A 125 1.68 -9.38 0.18
CA TYR A 125 0.66 -8.83 -0.71
C TYR A 125 -0.26 -9.94 -1.20
N ARG A 126 -1.57 -9.73 -1.11
CA ARG A 126 -2.56 -10.63 -1.67
C ARG A 126 -3.60 -9.86 -2.47
N VAL A 127 -3.58 -10.04 -3.79
CA VAL A 127 -4.56 -9.46 -4.71
C VAL A 127 -5.58 -10.52 -5.08
N ILE A 128 -6.86 -10.20 -4.88
CA ILE A 128 -7.97 -11.07 -5.25
C ILE A 128 -8.77 -10.36 -6.33
N ASN A 129 -8.83 -10.98 -7.50
CA ASN A 129 -9.75 -10.60 -8.55
C ASN A 129 -11.15 -11.13 -8.21
N LYS A 130 -12.11 -10.21 -8.08
CA LYS A 130 -13.52 -10.52 -7.85
C LYS A 130 -14.37 -10.36 -9.11
N ASP A 131 -13.73 -9.88 -10.20
CA ASP A 131 -14.34 -9.73 -11.51
C ASP A 131 -14.33 -11.07 -12.27
N SER A 132 -15.17 -11.21 -13.28
CA SER A 132 -15.16 -12.35 -14.20
C SER A 132 -14.04 -12.29 -15.23
N ASP A 133 -13.52 -11.09 -15.50
CA ASP A 133 -12.51 -10.84 -16.49
C ASP A 133 -11.08 -10.92 -15.93
N LEU A 134 -10.10 -11.10 -16.80
CA LEU A 134 -8.70 -10.98 -16.42
C LEU A 134 -8.38 -9.56 -15.94
N MET A 135 -7.79 -9.49 -14.77
CA MET A 135 -7.36 -8.25 -14.14
C MET A 135 -5.84 -8.08 -14.27
N TYR A 136 -5.40 -7.11 -15.06
CA TYR A 136 -3.99 -6.81 -15.24
C TYR A 136 -3.55 -5.72 -14.25
N TYR A 137 -2.45 -5.94 -13.56
CA TYR A 137 -1.88 -4.97 -12.64
C TYR A 137 -0.37 -5.10 -12.50
N HIS A 138 0.25 -4.03 -12.01
CA HIS A 138 1.59 -4.04 -11.43
C HIS A 138 1.48 -3.70 -9.94
N ILE A 139 2.41 -4.20 -9.13
CA ILE A 139 2.52 -3.88 -7.71
C ILE A 139 3.98 -3.63 -7.36
N GLY A 140 4.22 -2.66 -6.46
CA GLY A 140 5.56 -2.32 -5.99
C GLY A 140 5.55 -1.47 -4.73
#